data_28963acc779be7771fd89f2db70f12f3
#
_entry.id   28963acc779be7771fd89f2db70f12f3
#
_cell.length_a   1.000
_cell.length_b   1.000
_cell.length_c   1.000
_cell.angle_alpha   90.00
_cell.angle_beta   90.00
_cell.angle_gamma   90.00
#
_symmetry.space_group_name_H-M   'P 1'
#
loop_
_entity.id
_entity.type
_entity.pdbx_description
1 polymer ?
#
loop_
_entity_poly.entity_id
_entity_poly.type
_entity_poly.pdbx_seq_one_letter_code
_entity_poly.pdbx_strand_id
1 'polypeptide(L)'
;MRIQHTALLTIAVAAAIILGGCGQVRYPTYYALHLPAPPDPPPTLEARASLAVREFRSPAYLRQGPVIYRPSPEQIGFYNYYRWAADPRQTVTTAIMDRLRAGGNFAEVAAYDGRSNVDYVLSGRLEKLQEVDYEGGVKVEVEVSAQMTNFRTGATVWANSASDIENVAQRNVPAVVGEMSTAMDHAIGKLLSSMPTYQLQPNR
;
A
#
# COMPACT_ATOMS: atom_id res chain seq x y z
N MET A 1 -55.78 -36.88 -25.90
CA MET A 1 -54.36 -37.01 -26.32
C MET A 1 -53.60 -35.70 -26.43
N ARG A 2 -54.14 -34.58 -26.98
CA ARG A 2 -53.46 -33.29 -27.13
C ARG A 2 -53.04 -32.60 -25.81
N ILE A 3 -53.85 -32.72 -24.74
CA ILE A 3 -53.59 -32.06 -23.45
C ILE A 3 -52.39 -32.67 -22.70
N GLN A 4 -52.11 -33.96 -22.88
CA GLN A 4 -50.96 -34.62 -22.24
C GLN A 4 -49.62 -34.22 -22.88
N HIS A 5 -49.61 -33.95 -24.17
CA HIS A 5 -48.39 -33.49 -24.88
C HIS A 5 -48.02 -32.04 -24.53
N THR A 6 -49.03 -31.17 -24.33
CA THR A 6 -48.76 -29.78 -23.87
C THR A 6 -48.24 -29.71 -22.45
N ALA A 7 -48.75 -30.53 -21.53
CA ALA A 7 -48.26 -30.60 -20.16
C ALA A 7 -46.83 -31.15 -20.05
N LEU A 8 -46.46 -32.14 -20.87
CA LEU A 8 -45.10 -32.68 -20.93
C LEU A 8 -44.11 -31.65 -21.51
N LEU A 9 -44.53 -30.87 -22.53
CA LEU A 9 -43.68 -29.85 -23.16
C LEU A 9 -43.40 -28.68 -22.16
N THR A 10 -44.39 -28.25 -21.39
CA THR A 10 -44.21 -27.19 -20.39
C THR A 10 -43.30 -27.62 -19.25
N ILE A 11 -43.36 -28.86 -18.79
CA ILE A 11 -42.47 -29.41 -17.76
C ILE A 11 -41.04 -29.52 -18.28
N ALA A 12 -40.84 -29.96 -19.54
CA ALA A 12 -39.52 -30.05 -20.13
C ALA A 12 -38.84 -28.68 -20.32
N VAL A 13 -39.60 -27.65 -20.73
CA VAL A 13 -39.13 -26.28 -20.86
C VAL A 13 -38.77 -25.66 -19.48
N ALA A 14 -39.61 -25.92 -18.45
CA ALA A 14 -39.32 -25.46 -17.09
C ALA A 14 -38.05 -26.12 -16.51
N ALA A 15 -37.85 -27.41 -16.75
CA ALA A 15 -36.66 -28.14 -16.31
C ALA A 15 -35.39 -27.64 -17.03
N ALA A 16 -35.48 -27.29 -18.31
CA ALA A 16 -34.32 -26.73 -19.07
C ALA A 16 -33.88 -25.35 -18.56
N ILE A 17 -34.82 -24.53 -18.06
CA ILE A 17 -34.48 -23.20 -17.50
C ILE A 17 -33.79 -23.34 -16.15
N ILE A 18 -34.10 -24.36 -15.34
CA ILE A 18 -33.48 -24.58 -14.03
C ILE A 18 -32.03 -25.09 -14.17
N LEU A 19 -31.71 -25.82 -15.22
CA LEU A 19 -30.33 -26.35 -15.49
C LEU A 19 -29.37 -25.35 -16.09
N GLY A 20 -29.83 -24.19 -16.58
CA GLY A 20 -28.98 -23.13 -17.15
C GLY A 20 -28.28 -22.22 -16.14
N GLY A 21 -28.51 -22.39 -14.85
CA GLY A 21 -28.04 -21.50 -13.79
C GLY A 21 -26.64 -21.79 -13.20
N CYS A 22 -25.71 -22.38 -13.97
CA CYS A 22 -24.30 -22.47 -13.55
C CYS A 22 -23.64 -21.10 -13.61
N GLY A 23 -23.85 -20.27 -12.59
CA GLY A 23 -23.10 -19.02 -12.40
C GLY A 23 -21.61 -19.35 -12.27
N GLN A 24 -20.80 -18.86 -13.19
CA GLN A 24 -19.34 -18.99 -13.13
C GLN A 24 -18.83 -18.29 -11.87
N VAL A 25 -18.26 -19.04 -10.94
CA VAL A 25 -17.66 -18.49 -9.73
C VAL A 25 -16.45 -17.66 -10.14
N ARG A 26 -16.51 -16.34 -9.92
CA ARG A 26 -15.37 -15.44 -10.13
C ARG A 26 -14.50 -15.45 -8.88
N TYR A 27 -13.25 -15.89 -9.03
CA TYR A 27 -12.25 -15.82 -7.97
C TYR A 27 -11.58 -14.44 -7.96
N PRO A 28 -11.18 -13.92 -6.80
CA PRO A 28 -10.41 -12.70 -6.72
C PRO A 28 -9.01 -12.88 -7.30
N THR A 29 -8.52 -11.84 -7.98
CA THR A 29 -7.13 -11.71 -8.43
C THR A 29 -6.37 -10.89 -7.40
N TYR A 30 -5.18 -11.37 -7.04
CA TYR A 30 -4.33 -10.72 -6.04
C TYR A 30 -3.17 -9.99 -6.71
N TYR A 31 -2.90 -8.78 -6.22
CA TYR A 31 -1.83 -7.91 -6.68
C TYR A 31 -0.89 -7.57 -5.53
N ALA A 32 0.38 -7.36 -5.85
CA ALA A 32 1.38 -6.86 -4.91
C ALA A 32 1.98 -5.57 -5.45
N LEU A 33 2.30 -4.63 -4.57
CA LEU A 33 3.14 -3.49 -4.91
C LEU A 33 4.55 -4.01 -5.21
N HIS A 34 5.10 -3.63 -6.34
CA HIS A 34 6.47 -3.95 -6.72
C HIS A 34 7.35 -2.72 -6.51
N LEU A 35 8.14 -2.72 -5.45
CA LEU A 35 9.09 -1.66 -5.14
C LEU A 35 10.50 -2.13 -5.43
N PRO A 36 11.33 -1.32 -6.13
CA PRO A 36 12.72 -1.68 -6.39
C PRO A 36 13.48 -1.94 -5.09
N ALA A 37 14.30 -2.99 -5.08
CA ALA A 37 15.21 -3.23 -3.98
C ALA A 37 16.26 -2.10 -3.93
N PRO A 38 16.55 -1.56 -2.74
CA PRO A 38 17.61 -0.58 -2.60
C PRO A 38 19.00 -1.22 -2.87
N PRO A 39 20.03 -0.41 -3.19
CA PRO A 39 21.40 -0.91 -3.30
C PRO A 39 21.89 -1.47 -1.96
N ASP A 40 22.98 -2.24 -2.01
CA ASP A 40 23.63 -2.73 -0.80
C ASP A 40 24.05 -1.57 0.12
N PRO A 41 23.91 -1.73 1.45
CA PRO A 41 24.29 -0.69 2.39
C PRO A 41 25.82 -0.42 2.33
N PRO A 42 26.24 0.85 2.48
CA PRO A 42 27.66 1.18 2.60
C PRO A 42 28.24 0.54 3.87
N PRO A 43 29.58 0.34 3.93
CA PRO A 43 30.22 -0.13 5.15
C PRO A 43 29.84 0.75 6.34
N THR A 44 29.51 0.10 7.46
CA THR A 44 29.05 0.77 8.69
C THR A 44 30.15 1.72 9.19
N LEU A 45 29.84 3.01 9.30
CA LEU A 45 30.71 3.97 9.97
C LEU A 45 30.35 4.00 11.46
N GLU A 46 31.36 3.98 12.32
CA GLU A 46 31.21 4.06 13.78
C GLU A 46 30.49 5.34 14.23
N ALA A 47 29.79 5.28 15.36
CA ALA A 47 29.14 6.40 16.04
C ALA A 47 27.87 6.98 15.38
N ARG A 48 27.05 6.16 14.71
CA ARG A 48 25.73 6.55 14.25
C ARG A 48 24.63 6.15 15.24
N ALA A 49 23.53 6.88 15.21
CA ALA A 49 22.35 6.57 16.01
C ALA A 49 21.63 5.30 15.55
N SER A 50 20.96 4.63 16.45
CA SER A 50 20.04 3.52 16.19
C SER A 50 18.63 4.00 15.94
N LEU A 51 17.91 3.31 15.04
CA LEU A 51 16.53 3.63 14.67
C LEU A 51 15.63 2.39 14.76
N ALA A 52 14.49 2.53 15.41
CA ALA A 52 13.42 1.54 15.31
C ALA A 52 12.25 2.10 14.49
N VAL A 53 11.68 1.28 13.61
CA VAL A 53 10.56 1.65 12.75
C VAL A 53 9.30 0.95 13.23
N ARG A 54 8.26 1.72 13.53
CA ARG A 54 6.92 1.20 13.83
C ARG A 54 6.22 0.82 12.53
N GLU A 55 5.40 -0.23 12.59
CA GLU A 55 4.50 -0.53 11.49
C GLU A 55 3.66 0.71 11.16
N PHE A 56 3.63 1.07 9.87
CA PHE A 56 2.88 2.22 9.40
C PHE A 56 1.39 2.00 9.58
N ARG A 57 0.67 3.07 9.89
CA ARG A 57 -0.79 3.06 9.99
C ARG A 57 -1.41 3.42 8.64
N SER A 58 -2.72 3.25 8.52
CA SER A 58 -3.50 3.75 7.38
C SER A 58 -4.95 4.03 7.79
N PRO A 59 -5.72 4.74 6.99
CA PRO A 59 -7.17 4.81 7.11
C PRO A 59 -7.81 3.41 7.06
N ALA A 60 -8.98 3.26 7.69
CA ALA A 60 -9.64 1.96 7.79
C ALA A 60 -9.96 1.33 6.44
N TYR A 61 -10.33 2.15 5.43
CA TYR A 61 -10.69 1.66 4.11
C TYR A 61 -9.53 0.99 3.36
N LEU A 62 -8.27 1.43 3.58
CA LEU A 62 -7.08 0.78 3.00
C LEU A 62 -6.77 -0.60 3.60
N ARG A 63 -7.34 -0.93 4.76
CA ARG A 63 -7.14 -2.20 5.46
C ARG A 63 -8.12 -3.31 5.07
N GLN A 64 -9.08 -3.00 4.19
CA GLN A 64 -10.13 -3.96 3.80
C GLN A 64 -9.65 -4.99 2.76
N GLY A 65 -8.52 -4.73 2.12
CA GLY A 65 -7.85 -5.63 1.19
C GLY A 65 -8.14 -5.40 -0.30
N PRO A 66 -9.30 -4.88 -0.76
CA PRO A 66 -9.49 -4.56 -2.17
C PRO A 66 -8.63 -3.38 -2.63
N VAL A 67 -8.32 -3.35 -3.93
CA VAL A 67 -7.80 -2.14 -4.59
C VAL A 67 -8.90 -1.09 -4.60
N ILE A 68 -8.54 0.17 -4.40
CA ILE A 68 -9.46 1.29 -4.18
C ILE A 68 -9.44 2.24 -5.37
N TYR A 69 -10.62 2.73 -5.75
CA TYR A 69 -10.77 3.80 -6.73
C TYR A 69 -11.71 4.89 -6.22
N ARG A 70 -11.54 6.10 -6.73
CA ARG A 70 -12.39 7.27 -6.45
C ARG A 70 -13.06 7.75 -7.73
N PRO A 71 -14.38 7.55 -7.88
CA PRO A 71 -15.15 8.12 -8.98
C PRO A 71 -15.53 9.59 -8.78
N SER A 72 -15.42 10.10 -7.52
CA SER A 72 -15.56 11.51 -7.16
C SER A 72 -14.77 11.81 -5.88
N PRO A 73 -14.54 13.08 -5.50
CA PRO A 73 -13.84 13.45 -4.27
C PRO A 73 -14.48 12.87 -3.00
N GLU A 74 -15.80 12.70 -2.98
CA GLU A 74 -16.56 12.24 -1.81
C GLU A 74 -16.77 10.72 -1.80
N GLN A 75 -16.58 10.04 -2.94
CA GLN A 75 -16.93 8.63 -3.07
C GLN A 75 -15.68 7.75 -3.10
N ILE A 76 -15.73 6.65 -2.35
CA ILE A 76 -14.74 5.57 -2.39
C ILE A 76 -15.41 4.32 -2.94
N GLY A 77 -14.82 3.75 -3.98
CA GLY A 77 -15.19 2.46 -4.54
C GLY A 77 -14.14 1.39 -4.25
N PHE A 78 -14.58 0.15 -4.24
CA PHE A 78 -13.72 -1.02 -4.03
C PHE A 78 -13.86 -1.96 -5.23
N TYR A 79 -12.73 -2.40 -5.74
CA TYR A 79 -12.73 -3.42 -6.77
C TYR A 79 -13.08 -4.78 -6.18
N ASN A 80 -14.24 -5.33 -6.47
CA ASN A 80 -14.77 -6.54 -5.83
C ASN A 80 -13.86 -7.77 -6.01
N TYR A 81 -13.17 -7.87 -7.16
CA TYR A 81 -12.39 -9.03 -7.55
C TYR A 81 -10.88 -8.77 -7.58
N TYR A 82 -10.41 -7.60 -7.18
CA TYR A 82 -9.00 -7.24 -7.20
C TYR A 82 -8.54 -6.81 -5.81
N ARG A 83 -7.61 -7.55 -5.26
CA ARG A 83 -7.22 -7.41 -3.86
C ARG A 83 -5.70 -7.33 -3.72
N TRP A 84 -5.25 -6.73 -2.65
CA TRP A 84 -3.85 -6.78 -2.25
C TRP A 84 -3.49 -8.17 -1.73
N ALA A 85 -2.36 -8.73 -2.21
CA ALA A 85 -1.81 -10.00 -1.73
C ALA A 85 -1.19 -9.88 -0.33
N ALA A 86 -0.69 -8.69 0.01
CA ALA A 86 -0.19 -8.32 1.32
C ALA A 86 -0.78 -6.96 1.72
N ASP A 87 -0.84 -6.67 3.01
CA ASP A 87 -1.26 -5.36 3.49
C ASP A 87 -0.28 -4.28 3.00
N PRO A 88 -0.75 -3.26 2.24
CA PRO A 88 0.12 -2.21 1.72
C PRO A 88 0.94 -1.49 2.80
N ARG A 89 0.43 -1.40 4.05
CA ARG A 89 1.17 -0.80 5.17
C ARG A 89 2.44 -1.57 5.49
N GLN A 90 2.37 -2.89 5.49
CA GLN A 90 3.53 -3.77 5.72
C GLN A 90 4.55 -3.60 4.60
N THR A 91 4.08 -3.56 3.34
CA THR A 91 4.94 -3.32 2.18
C THR A 91 5.69 -1.99 2.29
N VAL A 92 4.97 -0.89 2.63
CA VAL A 92 5.56 0.43 2.84
C VAL A 92 6.55 0.42 4.00
N THR A 93 6.20 -0.20 5.13
CA THR A 93 7.07 -0.28 6.31
C THR A 93 8.38 -0.98 5.97
N THR A 94 8.29 -2.13 5.31
CA THR A 94 9.46 -2.92 4.89
C THR A 94 10.33 -2.12 3.91
N ALA A 95 9.73 -1.52 2.88
CA ALA A 95 10.46 -0.74 1.89
C ALA A 95 11.19 0.47 2.49
N ILE A 96 10.57 1.15 3.45
CA ILE A 96 11.20 2.26 4.17
C ILE A 96 12.38 1.75 5.03
N MET A 97 12.19 0.65 5.76
CA MET A 97 13.28 0.05 6.56
C MET A 97 14.47 -0.35 5.69
N ASP A 98 14.22 -1.01 4.56
CA ASP A 98 15.28 -1.46 3.67
C ASP A 98 16.04 -0.30 3.03
N ARG A 99 15.36 0.78 2.65
CA ARG A 99 16.01 2.00 2.16
C ARG A 99 16.81 2.75 3.22
N LEU A 100 16.31 2.79 4.46
CA LEU A 100 17.03 3.38 5.57
C LEU A 100 18.30 2.59 5.92
N ARG A 101 18.25 1.26 5.83
CA ARG A 101 19.43 0.38 5.96
C ARG A 101 20.43 0.64 4.84
N ALA A 102 19.97 0.63 3.60
CA ALA A 102 20.78 0.88 2.43
C ALA A 102 21.43 2.27 2.42
N GLY A 103 20.73 3.29 2.93
CA GLY A 103 21.23 4.65 3.05
C GLY A 103 22.38 4.80 4.05
N GLY A 104 22.57 3.83 4.96
CA GLY A 104 23.67 3.78 5.92
C GLY A 104 23.74 4.97 6.88
N ASN A 105 22.66 5.72 7.07
CA ASN A 105 22.61 6.89 7.95
C ASN A 105 22.46 6.53 9.43
N PHE A 106 22.11 5.28 9.72
CA PHE A 106 21.94 4.74 11.07
C PHE A 106 22.90 3.56 11.29
N ALA A 107 23.33 3.36 12.52
CA ALA A 107 24.13 2.20 12.90
C ALA A 107 23.30 0.92 12.78
N GLU A 108 22.02 1.01 13.14
CA GLU A 108 21.08 -0.10 13.07
C GLU A 108 19.69 0.43 12.70
N VAL A 109 18.95 -0.31 11.87
CA VAL A 109 17.54 -0.07 11.59
C VAL A 109 16.77 -1.36 11.84
N ALA A 110 15.95 -1.37 12.89
CA ALA A 110 15.16 -2.53 13.33
C ALA A 110 13.66 -2.24 13.33
N ALA A 111 12.84 -3.29 13.35
CA ALA A 111 11.42 -3.14 13.64
C ALA A 111 11.23 -2.81 15.12
N TYR A 112 10.31 -1.86 15.42
CA TYR A 112 10.02 -1.50 16.80
C TYR A 112 9.19 -2.58 17.50
N ASP A 113 9.76 -3.22 18.50
CA ASP A 113 9.15 -4.29 19.28
C ASP A 113 8.50 -3.83 20.61
N GLY A 114 8.57 -2.52 20.89
CA GLY A 114 8.07 -1.94 22.14
C GLY A 114 9.03 -2.01 23.32
N ARG A 115 10.18 -2.70 23.18
CA ARG A 115 11.17 -2.95 24.24
C ARG A 115 12.57 -2.47 23.88
N SER A 116 12.83 -2.20 22.61
CA SER A 116 14.16 -1.80 22.12
C SER A 116 14.59 -0.48 22.75
N ASN A 117 15.81 -0.46 23.30
CA ASN A 117 16.47 0.78 23.71
C ASN A 117 17.20 1.35 22.47
N VAL A 118 16.53 2.25 21.77
CA VAL A 118 17.05 2.87 20.54
C VAL A 118 17.13 4.38 20.71
N ASP A 119 17.91 5.04 19.88
CA ASP A 119 18.03 6.50 19.93
C ASP A 119 16.79 7.20 19.37
N TYR A 120 16.25 6.66 18.26
CA TYR A 120 15.10 7.24 17.57
C TYR A 120 14.05 6.19 17.23
N VAL A 121 12.80 6.64 17.13
CA VAL A 121 11.67 5.84 16.64
C VAL A 121 11.03 6.58 15.48
N LEU A 122 10.93 5.90 14.33
CA LEU A 122 10.15 6.33 13.18
C LEU A 122 8.74 5.74 13.27
N SER A 123 7.74 6.58 13.10
CA SER A 123 6.34 6.17 12.95
C SER A 123 5.74 6.90 11.76
N GLY A 124 4.81 6.25 11.03
CA GLY A 124 4.25 6.85 9.84
C GLY A 124 2.86 6.33 9.48
N ARG A 125 2.33 6.87 8.41
CA ARG A 125 1.04 6.51 7.83
C ARG A 125 1.13 6.45 6.31
N LEU A 126 0.49 5.43 5.74
CA LEU A 126 0.07 5.43 4.35
C LEU A 126 -1.27 6.17 4.30
N GLU A 127 -1.26 7.43 3.88
CA GLU A 127 -2.44 8.29 3.88
C GLU A 127 -3.36 7.99 2.70
N LYS A 128 -2.76 7.80 1.50
CA LYS A 128 -3.46 7.49 0.26
C LYS A 128 -2.75 6.40 -0.53
N LEU A 129 -3.53 5.51 -1.10
CA LEU A 129 -3.15 4.54 -2.12
C LEU A 129 -4.40 4.21 -2.92
N GLN A 130 -4.66 4.96 -3.99
CA GLN A 130 -5.93 4.95 -4.67
C GLN A 130 -5.81 5.33 -6.14
N GLU A 131 -6.70 4.80 -6.94
CA GLU A 131 -7.00 5.29 -8.28
C GLU A 131 -7.95 6.49 -8.18
N VAL A 132 -7.76 7.49 -9.04
CA VAL A 132 -8.60 8.70 -9.16
C VAL A 132 -9.14 8.74 -10.58
N ASP A 133 -10.47 8.74 -10.73
CA ASP A 133 -11.17 8.59 -12.02
C ASP A 133 -12.15 9.77 -12.32
N TYR A 134 -11.98 10.93 -11.72
CA TYR A 134 -12.88 12.07 -11.87
C TYR A 134 -12.23 13.34 -12.47
N GLU A 135 -10.92 13.32 -12.77
CA GLU A 135 -10.19 14.51 -13.26
C GLU A 135 -9.83 14.42 -14.75
N GLY A 136 -10.73 13.88 -15.59
CA GLY A 136 -10.54 13.83 -17.04
C GLY A 136 -9.60 12.72 -17.53
N GLY A 137 -9.18 11.81 -16.66
CA GLY A 137 -8.35 10.64 -16.94
C GLY A 137 -8.22 9.76 -15.73
N VAL A 138 -7.63 8.58 -15.90
CA VAL A 138 -7.30 7.71 -14.77
C VAL A 138 -5.92 8.07 -14.27
N LYS A 139 -5.81 8.35 -12.99
CA LYS A 139 -4.55 8.60 -12.28
C LYS A 139 -4.47 7.69 -11.05
N VAL A 140 -3.30 7.54 -10.52
CA VAL A 140 -3.09 7.00 -9.18
C VAL A 140 -2.53 8.09 -8.26
N GLU A 141 -2.93 8.08 -7.02
CA GLU A 141 -2.47 8.99 -5.98
C GLU A 141 -1.95 8.19 -4.81
N VAL A 142 -0.71 8.49 -4.42
CA VAL A 142 -0.06 7.91 -3.24
C VAL A 142 0.40 9.04 -2.33
N GLU A 143 0.16 8.90 -1.03
CA GLU A 143 0.64 9.84 -0.01
C GLU A 143 1.10 9.08 1.22
N VAL A 144 2.31 9.38 1.68
CA VAL A 144 2.94 8.78 2.85
C VAL A 144 3.43 9.89 3.77
N SER A 145 3.12 9.77 5.07
CA SER A 145 3.62 10.67 6.10
C SER A 145 4.45 9.92 7.13
N ALA A 146 5.45 10.57 7.72
CA ALA A 146 6.23 10.00 8.81
C ALA A 146 6.76 11.05 9.75
N GLN A 147 7.04 10.64 10.99
CA GLN A 147 7.73 11.42 12.00
C GLN A 147 8.77 10.58 12.72
N MET A 148 9.89 11.21 13.08
CA MET A 148 10.94 10.62 13.87
C MET A 148 11.01 11.30 15.22
N THR A 149 10.97 10.53 16.29
CA THR A 149 11.03 11.00 17.66
C THR A 149 12.28 10.48 18.36
N ASN A 150 12.92 11.32 19.15
CA ASN A 150 13.97 10.90 20.08
C ASN A 150 13.32 10.01 21.15
N PHE A 151 13.80 8.77 21.29
CA PHE A 151 13.19 7.78 22.17
C PHE A 151 13.23 8.19 23.66
N ARG A 152 14.33 8.81 24.09
CA ARG A 152 14.53 9.19 25.50
C ARG A 152 13.71 10.41 25.90
N THR A 153 13.62 11.43 25.05
CA THR A 153 12.97 12.71 25.37
C THR A 153 11.52 12.78 24.88
N GLY A 154 11.12 11.93 23.94
CA GLY A 154 9.83 12.00 23.25
C GLY A 154 9.71 13.17 22.25
N ALA A 155 10.77 13.98 22.08
CA ALA A 155 10.76 15.11 21.18
C ALA A 155 10.73 14.65 19.71
N THR A 156 9.86 15.24 18.89
CA THR A 156 9.87 15.05 17.45
C THR A 156 11.05 15.82 16.85
N VAL A 157 11.96 15.12 16.19
CA VAL A 157 13.16 15.70 15.57
C VAL A 157 12.98 15.91 14.05
N TRP A 158 12.03 15.22 13.48
CA TRP A 158 11.67 15.37 12.06
C TRP A 158 10.23 14.88 11.85
N ALA A 159 9.51 15.57 10.98
CA ALA A 159 8.21 15.14 10.48
C ALA A 159 8.02 15.69 9.06
N ASN A 160 7.54 14.86 8.16
CA ASN A 160 7.23 15.27 6.80
C ASN A 160 6.18 14.35 6.16
N SER A 161 5.59 14.79 5.06
CA SER A 161 4.75 14.01 4.16
C SER A 161 5.23 14.19 2.72
N ALA A 162 5.03 13.16 1.92
CA ALA A 162 5.31 13.20 0.49
C ALA A 162 4.20 12.49 -0.27
N SER A 163 3.87 13.04 -1.42
CA SER A 163 2.89 12.47 -2.34
C SER A 163 3.46 12.35 -3.74
N ASP A 164 2.86 11.45 -4.50
CA ASP A 164 3.11 11.30 -5.91
C ASP A 164 1.82 10.96 -6.66
N ILE A 165 1.75 11.40 -7.92
CA ILE A 165 0.59 11.18 -8.80
C ILE A 165 1.12 10.72 -10.15
N GLU A 166 0.65 9.55 -10.61
CA GLU A 166 1.00 9.01 -11.92
C GLU A 166 -0.24 8.87 -12.81
N ASN A 167 -0.08 9.12 -14.11
CA ASN A 167 -1.15 8.94 -15.07
C ASN A 167 -1.21 7.48 -15.54
N VAL A 168 -2.40 6.92 -15.57
CA VAL A 168 -2.62 5.54 -16.03
C VAL A 168 -3.00 5.54 -17.51
N ALA A 169 -2.10 5.08 -18.37
CA ALA A 169 -2.32 5.06 -19.81
C ALA A 169 -3.41 4.05 -20.26
N GLN A 170 -3.53 2.94 -19.55
CA GLN A 170 -4.50 1.88 -19.85
C GLN A 170 -5.49 1.70 -18.71
N ARG A 171 -6.79 1.83 -18.99
CA ARG A 171 -7.86 1.64 -17.98
C ARG A 171 -8.05 0.16 -17.64
N ASN A 172 -7.07 -0.43 -16.98
CA ASN A 172 -7.14 -1.78 -16.42
C ASN A 172 -6.38 -1.86 -15.10
N VAL A 173 -6.79 -2.76 -14.23
CA VAL A 173 -6.23 -2.85 -12.88
C VAL A 173 -4.74 -3.21 -12.85
N PRO A 174 -4.21 -4.08 -13.73
CA PRO A 174 -2.76 -4.30 -13.79
C PRO A 174 -1.96 -3.01 -14.03
N ALA A 175 -2.40 -2.15 -14.95
CA ALA A 175 -1.74 -0.87 -15.21
C ALA A 175 -1.87 0.08 -14.00
N VAL A 176 -3.06 0.17 -13.40
CA VAL A 176 -3.29 0.95 -12.17
C VAL A 176 -2.32 0.52 -11.06
N VAL A 177 -2.18 -0.77 -10.80
CA VAL A 177 -1.26 -1.29 -9.77
C VAL A 177 0.21 -1.04 -10.12
N GLY A 178 0.57 -1.11 -11.42
CA GLY A 178 1.90 -0.75 -11.90
C GLY A 178 2.24 0.70 -11.54
N GLU A 179 1.36 1.64 -11.89
CA GLU A 179 1.55 3.06 -11.58
C GLU A 179 1.46 3.34 -10.07
N MET A 180 0.64 2.61 -9.32
CA MET A 180 0.66 2.69 -7.85
C MET A 180 2.02 2.29 -7.26
N SER A 181 2.69 1.31 -7.85
CA SER A 181 4.03 0.91 -7.42
C SER A 181 5.06 2.01 -7.72
N THR A 182 5.01 2.62 -8.90
CA THR A 182 5.86 3.74 -9.31
C THR A 182 5.65 4.95 -8.39
N ALA A 183 4.40 5.37 -8.20
CA ALA A 183 4.06 6.50 -7.34
C ALA A 183 4.48 6.25 -5.87
N MET A 184 4.36 5.02 -5.37
CA MET A 184 4.81 4.64 -4.03
C MET A 184 6.32 4.75 -3.90
N ASP A 185 7.06 4.27 -4.90
CA ASP A 185 8.51 4.38 -4.96
C ASP A 185 8.97 5.83 -4.87
N HIS A 186 8.37 6.69 -5.69
CA HIS A 186 8.66 8.13 -5.72
C HIS A 186 8.28 8.82 -4.40
N ALA A 187 7.10 8.53 -3.85
CA ALA A 187 6.65 9.13 -2.58
C ALA A 187 7.59 8.76 -1.42
N ILE A 188 8.00 7.48 -1.31
CA ILE A 188 8.97 7.05 -0.30
C ILE A 188 10.33 7.72 -0.54
N GLY A 189 10.80 7.81 -1.78
CA GLY A 189 12.04 8.49 -2.13
C GLY A 189 12.03 9.96 -1.70
N LYS A 190 10.98 10.71 -2.06
CA LYS A 190 10.78 12.11 -1.64
C LYS A 190 10.74 12.26 -0.12
N LEU A 191 10.03 11.38 0.57
CA LEU A 191 9.91 11.41 2.03
C LEU A 191 11.28 11.24 2.69
N LEU A 192 12.02 10.20 2.33
CA LEU A 192 13.31 9.89 2.95
C LEU A 192 14.41 10.90 2.60
N SER A 193 14.38 11.49 1.39
CA SER A 193 15.35 12.52 1.01
C SER A 193 15.24 13.81 1.83
N SER A 194 14.08 14.05 2.45
CA SER A 194 13.85 15.18 3.35
C SER A 194 14.38 14.98 4.78
N MET A 195 14.86 13.77 5.10
CA MET A 195 15.31 13.45 6.46
C MET A 195 16.69 14.06 6.74
N PRO A 196 16.86 14.77 7.88
CA PRO A 196 18.13 15.38 8.24
C PRO A 196 19.12 14.31 8.73
N THR A 197 20.01 13.86 7.89
CA THR A 197 20.94 12.74 8.19
C THR A 197 22.15 13.14 9.00
N TYR A 198 22.58 14.41 8.96
CA TYR A 198 23.79 14.92 9.62
C TYR A 198 23.62 15.35 11.08
N GLN A 199 22.38 15.42 11.59
CA GLN A 199 22.08 15.89 12.96
C GLN A 199 21.72 14.78 13.94
N LEU A 200 21.65 13.54 13.49
CA LEU A 200 21.21 12.42 14.31
C LEU A 200 22.39 11.81 15.06
N GLN A 201 22.51 12.15 16.33
CA GLN A 201 23.55 11.60 17.20
C GLN A 201 22.96 10.58 18.16
N PRO A 202 23.77 9.58 18.60
CA PRO A 202 23.37 8.65 19.64
C PRO A 202 22.95 9.40 20.94
N ASN A 203 21.92 8.88 21.59
CA ASN A 203 21.52 9.36 22.92
C ASN A 203 22.58 8.89 23.94
N ARG A 204 23.46 9.78 24.38
CA ARG A 204 24.42 9.53 25.46
C ARG A 204 23.75 9.61 26.84
#